data_d391e187bd9639580b18be34b9839184
#
_entry.id   d391e187bd9639580b18be34b9839184
#
_cell.length_a   1.000
_cell.length_b   1.000
_cell.length_c   1.000
_cell.angle_alpha   90.00
_cell.angle_beta   90.00
_cell.angle_gamma   90.00
#
_symmetry.space_group_name_H-M   'P 1'
#
loop_
_entity.id
_entity.type
_entity.pdbx_description
1 polymer ?
#
loop_
_entity_poly.entity_id
_entity_poly.type
_entity_poly.pdbx_seq_one_letter_code
_entity_poly.pdbx_strand_id
1 'polypeptide(L)'
;MNDTPRGSRLQKNTRSTELQPVDTNNRRRRKRRKNGKALYYAVLIVLLGVLVFSSVKIITYLKDQKSAENKQNEINNSFITPDPNASGTDANSSGTDTDNSGESKKDEKPKDPDPESITVNFDKMKAQYPDVVGYVYSADTVLKYPIVQTSDEGGEYYLYRDIDGNNNKNGTVFLDWRCNSDFTSQNNIIYGHNMKTGLMFASLMNYKQQYYYDIHPYFYLYTPSQTYKVNLFAGCIVEHDADVYSLTLSDSYIQECIQNSTFKSSYGAPTGNILTLSTCDYDFDNARYVVMGELVPVKNPAESAG
;
A
#
# COMPACT_ATOMS: atom_id res chain seq x y z
N MET A 1 -3.93 -70.72 -106.45
CA MET A 1 -3.31 -70.03 -107.57
C MET A 1 -3.31 -68.55 -107.23
N ASN A 2 -2.12 -68.05 -106.98
CA ASN A 2 -1.64 -66.68 -107.31
C ASN A 2 -2.45 -65.46 -106.83
N ASP A 3 -1.97 -64.43 -106.42
CA ASP A 3 -0.63 -63.85 -106.33
C ASP A 3 -0.79 -62.57 -105.49
N THR A 4 0.28 -62.27 -104.81
CA THR A 4 0.48 -60.99 -104.12
C THR A 4 0.66 -59.79 -105.06
N PRO A 5 0.46 -58.54 -104.64
CA PRO A 5 1.64 -57.75 -104.27
C PRO A 5 1.52 -56.74 -103.14
N ARG A 6 2.64 -56.53 -102.50
CA ARG A 6 3.24 -55.50 -101.70
C ARG A 6 2.62 -54.11 -101.78
N GLY A 7 2.31 -53.50 -100.62
CA GLY A 7 2.08 -52.11 -100.46
C GLY A 7 2.85 -51.54 -99.26
N SER A 8 3.71 -50.57 -99.49
CA SER A 8 4.68 -49.93 -98.63
C SER A 8 4.09 -49.27 -97.42
N ARG A 9 4.70 -49.51 -96.26
CA ARG A 9 4.35 -48.84 -94.99
C ARG A 9 5.06 -47.49 -94.86
N LEU A 10 4.33 -46.42 -94.89
CA LEU A 10 4.79 -45.09 -94.39
C LEU A 10 4.71 -45.06 -92.87
N GLN A 11 5.87 -44.96 -92.20
CA GLN A 11 5.93 -44.66 -90.76
C GLN A 11 5.66 -43.18 -90.50
N LYS A 12 4.56 -42.89 -89.84
CA LYS A 12 4.29 -41.59 -89.20
C LYS A 12 4.95 -41.53 -87.83
N ASN A 13 6.05 -40.76 -87.71
CA ASN A 13 6.66 -40.41 -86.46
C ASN A 13 5.76 -39.40 -85.73
N THR A 14 4.91 -39.82 -84.76
CA THR A 14 4.22 -38.95 -83.83
C THR A 14 5.07 -38.84 -82.57
N ARG A 15 5.78 -37.68 -82.44
CA ARG A 15 6.40 -37.24 -81.18
C ARG A 15 5.28 -36.83 -80.25
N SER A 16 4.94 -37.67 -79.29
CA SER A 16 4.16 -37.34 -78.17
C SER A 16 4.99 -36.45 -77.24
N THR A 17 4.59 -35.17 -77.18
CA THR A 17 5.16 -34.25 -76.17
C THR A 17 4.51 -34.57 -74.84
N GLU A 18 5.19 -35.31 -74.02
CA GLU A 18 4.79 -35.57 -72.61
C GLU A 18 4.88 -34.29 -71.81
N LEU A 19 3.74 -33.71 -71.47
CA LEU A 19 3.63 -32.56 -70.56
C LEU A 19 3.94 -33.11 -69.17
N GLN A 20 5.08 -32.72 -68.62
CA GLN A 20 5.42 -33.00 -67.20
C GLN A 20 4.46 -32.28 -66.29
N PRO A 21 3.93 -32.94 -65.24
CA PRO A 21 3.04 -32.29 -64.28
C PRO A 21 3.78 -31.20 -63.53
N VAL A 22 3.26 -29.98 -63.57
CA VAL A 22 3.76 -28.85 -62.78
C VAL A 22 3.58 -29.17 -61.31
N ASP A 23 4.69 -29.27 -60.56
CA ASP A 23 4.72 -29.52 -59.12
C ASP A 23 4.03 -28.35 -58.37
N THR A 24 2.73 -28.49 -58.10
CA THR A 24 1.92 -27.54 -57.33
C THR A 24 2.31 -27.48 -55.83
N ASN A 25 3.08 -28.46 -55.32
CA ASN A 25 3.51 -28.51 -53.94
C ASN A 25 4.56 -27.44 -53.58
N ASN A 26 5.37 -26.99 -54.55
CA ASN A 26 6.38 -25.96 -54.34
C ASN A 26 5.76 -24.56 -54.12
N ARG A 27 4.58 -24.26 -54.73
CA ARG A 27 3.86 -22.99 -54.51
C ARG A 27 3.21 -22.93 -53.14
N ARG A 28 2.68 -24.04 -52.62
CA ARG A 28 2.05 -24.10 -51.27
C ARG A 28 3.10 -24.01 -50.17
N ARG A 29 4.26 -24.62 -50.29
CA ARG A 29 5.37 -24.52 -49.32
C ARG A 29 5.97 -23.10 -49.23
N ARG A 30 6.11 -22.38 -50.35
CA ARG A 30 6.59 -20.99 -50.34
C ARG A 30 5.59 -20.01 -49.70
N LYS A 31 4.29 -20.21 -49.91
CA LYS A 31 3.23 -19.37 -49.29
C LYS A 31 3.18 -19.61 -47.77
N ARG A 32 3.31 -20.83 -47.29
CA ARG A 32 3.35 -21.15 -45.87
C ARG A 32 4.58 -20.54 -45.14
N ARG A 33 5.75 -20.54 -45.77
CA ARG A 33 6.96 -19.90 -45.19
C ARG A 33 6.85 -18.37 -45.08
N LYS A 34 6.21 -17.70 -46.03
CA LYS A 34 5.98 -16.25 -45.96
C LYS A 34 5.00 -15.89 -44.84
N ASN A 35 3.94 -16.64 -44.66
CA ASN A 35 2.96 -16.41 -43.60
C ASN A 35 3.54 -16.67 -42.18
N GLY A 36 4.43 -17.65 -42.05
CA GLY A 36 5.12 -17.94 -40.77
C GLY A 36 6.01 -16.79 -40.31
N LYS A 37 6.73 -16.13 -41.23
CA LYS A 37 7.52 -14.94 -40.87
C LYS A 37 6.65 -13.72 -40.53
N ALA A 38 5.55 -13.53 -41.27
CA ALA A 38 4.61 -12.44 -40.95
C ALA A 38 3.95 -12.64 -39.57
N LEU A 39 3.55 -13.87 -39.23
CA LEU A 39 3.01 -14.21 -37.93
C LEU A 39 4.06 -13.99 -36.80
N TYR A 40 5.31 -14.40 -37.04
CA TYR A 40 6.40 -14.19 -36.09
C TYR A 40 6.60 -12.71 -35.78
N TYR A 41 6.67 -11.84 -36.80
CA TYR A 41 6.83 -10.40 -36.59
C TYR A 41 5.59 -9.78 -35.96
N ALA A 42 4.39 -10.25 -36.28
CA ALA A 42 3.17 -9.78 -35.63
C ALA A 42 3.18 -10.09 -34.12
N VAL A 43 3.55 -11.31 -33.73
CA VAL A 43 3.71 -11.71 -32.32
C VAL A 43 4.80 -10.87 -31.63
N LEU A 44 5.93 -10.64 -32.29
CA LEU A 44 7.02 -9.84 -31.75
C LEU A 44 6.59 -8.39 -31.48
N ILE A 45 5.82 -7.78 -32.40
CA ILE A 45 5.27 -6.42 -32.23
C ILE A 45 4.30 -6.37 -31.06
N VAL A 46 3.43 -7.36 -30.92
CA VAL A 46 2.49 -7.45 -29.78
C VAL A 46 3.26 -7.58 -28.46
N LEU A 47 4.27 -8.46 -28.41
CA LEU A 47 5.09 -8.62 -27.21
C LEU A 47 5.85 -7.33 -26.85
N LEU A 48 6.40 -6.63 -27.85
CA LEU A 48 7.06 -5.34 -27.65
C LEU A 48 6.06 -4.29 -27.13
N GLY A 49 4.86 -4.26 -27.70
CA GLY A 49 3.78 -3.37 -27.24
C GLY A 49 3.39 -3.63 -25.78
N VAL A 50 3.24 -4.90 -25.40
CA VAL A 50 2.97 -5.31 -24.01
C VAL A 50 4.13 -4.90 -23.09
N LEU A 51 5.38 -5.10 -23.52
CA LEU A 51 6.56 -4.71 -22.74
C LEU A 51 6.61 -3.20 -22.50
N VAL A 52 6.42 -2.40 -23.56
CA VAL A 52 6.40 -0.92 -23.44
C VAL A 52 5.24 -0.48 -22.53
N PHE A 53 4.04 -1.02 -22.73
CA PHE A 53 2.89 -0.71 -21.89
C PHE A 53 3.14 -1.04 -20.40
N SER A 54 3.69 -2.23 -20.13
CA SER A 54 4.05 -2.66 -18.77
C SER A 54 5.11 -1.76 -18.15
N SER A 55 6.14 -1.39 -18.93
CA SER A 55 7.21 -0.49 -18.46
C SER A 55 6.67 0.89 -18.10
N VAL A 56 5.78 1.47 -18.92
CA VAL A 56 5.14 2.75 -18.61
C VAL A 56 4.31 2.64 -17.33
N LYS A 57 3.54 1.56 -17.15
CA LYS A 57 2.76 1.31 -15.92
C LYS A 57 3.64 1.22 -14.68
N ILE A 58 4.77 0.52 -14.76
CA ILE A 58 5.73 0.38 -13.65
C ILE A 58 6.34 1.74 -13.31
N ILE A 59 6.81 2.50 -14.32
CA ILE A 59 7.42 3.82 -14.12
C ILE A 59 6.40 4.77 -13.46
N THR A 60 5.15 4.80 -13.94
CA THR A 60 4.09 5.63 -13.35
C THR A 60 3.84 5.23 -11.90
N TYR A 61 3.74 3.91 -11.62
CA TYR A 61 3.55 3.39 -10.27
C TYR A 61 4.68 3.81 -9.31
N LEU A 62 5.94 3.66 -9.73
CA LEU A 62 7.11 4.05 -8.91
C LEU A 62 7.16 5.57 -8.69
N LYS A 63 6.78 6.36 -9.70
CA LYS A 63 6.73 7.83 -9.58
C LYS A 63 5.65 8.25 -8.59
N ASP A 64 4.44 7.66 -8.66
CA ASP A 64 3.35 7.94 -7.73
C ASP A 64 3.72 7.56 -6.29
N GLN A 65 4.38 6.40 -6.11
CA GLN A 65 4.88 5.96 -4.81
C GLN A 65 5.87 6.96 -4.22
N LYS A 66 6.90 7.32 -4.99
CA LYS A 66 7.92 8.27 -4.54
C LYS A 66 7.34 9.67 -4.26
N SER A 67 6.35 10.10 -5.04
CA SER A 67 5.65 11.37 -4.80
C SER A 67 4.88 11.35 -3.48
N ALA A 68 4.16 10.25 -3.17
CA ALA A 68 3.43 10.10 -1.92
C ALA A 68 4.37 10.05 -0.70
N GLU A 69 5.49 9.32 -0.82
CA GLU A 69 6.52 9.25 0.23
C GLU A 69 7.17 10.61 0.47
N ASN A 70 7.53 11.33 -0.61
CA ASN A 70 8.10 12.67 -0.50
C ASN A 70 7.12 13.65 0.17
N LYS A 71 5.84 13.62 -0.19
CA LYS A 71 4.80 14.46 0.45
C LYS A 71 4.65 14.15 1.92
N GLN A 72 4.66 12.86 2.29
CA GLN A 72 4.63 12.43 3.69
C GLN A 72 5.84 12.94 4.47
N ASN A 73 7.04 12.82 3.90
CA ASN A 73 8.27 13.31 4.51
C ASN A 73 8.28 14.84 4.63
N GLU A 74 7.75 15.56 3.65
CA GLU A 74 7.58 17.02 3.70
C GLU A 74 6.68 17.43 4.86
N ILE A 75 5.53 16.76 5.04
CA ILE A 75 4.60 17.00 6.15
C ILE A 75 5.31 16.72 7.47
N ASN A 76 5.94 15.56 7.62
CA ASN A 76 6.62 15.18 8.85
C ASN A 76 7.71 16.22 9.21
N ASN A 77 8.57 16.59 8.27
CA ASN A 77 9.65 17.54 8.51
C ASN A 77 9.15 18.97 8.78
N SER A 78 7.97 19.33 8.26
CA SER A 78 7.43 20.70 8.40
C SER A 78 6.70 20.93 9.69
N PHE A 79 6.06 19.90 10.26
CA PHE A 79 5.12 20.04 11.37
C PHE A 79 5.49 19.24 12.61
N ILE A 80 6.48 18.32 12.52
CA ILE A 80 6.92 17.50 13.64
C ILE A 80 8.33 17.90 14.00
N THR A 81 8.52 18.27 15.27
CA THR A 81 9.84 18.65 15.81
C THR A 81 10.11 17.86 17.09
N PRO A 82 11.37 17.47 17.34
CA PRO A 82 11.76 17.00 18.66
C PRO A 82 11.49 18.08 19.71
N ASP A 83 10.96 17.70 20.88
CA ASP A 83 10.79 18.62 21.99
C ASP A 83 12.16 19.05 22.53
N PRO A 84 12.51 20.35 22.48
CA PRO A 84 13.80 20.81 22.98
C PRO A 84 13.95 20.66 24.49
N ASN A 85 12.84 20.41 25.22
CA ASN A 85 12.83 20.22 26.67
C ASN A 85 12.78 18.75 27.11
N ALA A 86 12.66 17.79 26.15
CA ALA A 86 12.74 16.38 26.45
C ALA A 86 14.17 16.02 26.87
N SER A 87 14.50 16.16 28.14
CA SER A 87 15.76 15.78 28.76
C SER A 87 15.86 14.25 28.84
N GLY A 88 16.18 13.61 27.74
CA GLY A 88 16.53 12.18 27.65
C GLY A 88 18.03 12.05 27.44
N THR A 89 18.74 11.62 28.47
CA THR A 89 20.12 11.16 28.54
C THR A 89 20.66 10.55 27.26
N ASP A 90 21.90 10.99 26.94
CA ASP A 90 22.88 10.45 25.99
C ASP A 90 23.09 11.20 24.69
N ALA A 91 23.44 12.49 24.84
CA ALA A 91 24.26 13.16 23.82
C ALA A 91 25.67 13.37 24.40
N ASN A 92 26.49 12.35 24.34
CA ASN A 92 27.93 12.54 24.47
C ASN A 92 28.69 11.58 23.57
N SER A 93 29.15 12.07 22.44
CA SER A 93 30.35 11.59 21.78
C SER A 93 30.97 12.69 20.94
N SER A 94 31.71 13.58 21.61
CA SER A 94 32.83 14.25 21.00
C SER A 94 34.06 13.39 21.32
N GLY A 95 34.73 12.86 20.31
CA GLY A 95 35.92 12.08 20.45
C GLY A 95 36.49 11.72 19.09
N THR A 96 37.37 12.60 18.58
CA THR A 96 38.39 12.29 17.59
C THR A 96 39.14 11.01 18.03
N ASP A 97 39.25 10.00 17.15
CA ASP A 97 40.54 9.47 16.72
C ASP A 97 40.34 8.39 15.60
N THR A 98 41.23 8.52 14.66
CA THR A 98 41.58 7.66 13.54
C THR A 98 41.86 6.23 13.98
N ASP A 99 41.23 5.19 13.42
CA ASP A 99 42.00 4.10 12.83
C ASP A 99 41.16 3.27 11.81
N ASN A 100 41.87 2.70 10.87
CA ASN A 100 41.47 2.13 9.63
C ASN A 100 41.28 0.61 9.78
N SER A 101 40.04 0.10 9.59
CA SER A 101 39.84 -1.27 9.13
C SER A 101 38.45 -1.42 8.51
N GLY A 102 38.44 -1.82 7.23
CA GLY A 102 37.23 -1.91 6.42
C GLY A 102 36.33 -3.06 6.88
N GLU A 103 35.15 -2.66 7.32
CA GLU A 103 34.01 -3.56 7.49
C GLU A 103 32.78 -2.84 6.93
N SER A 104 32.08 -3.51 6.03
CA SER A 104 30.88 -2.98 5.35
C SER A 104 29.86 -2.55 6.40
N LYS A 105 29.74 -1.25 6.64
CA LYS A 105 28.60 -0.67 7.35
C LYS A 105 27.35 -0.93 6.51
N LYS A 106 26.47 -1.83 6.97
CA LYS A 106 25.06 -1.80 6.61
C LYS A 106 24.56 -0.39 6.95
N ASP A 107 23.94 0.29 5.99
CA ASP A 107 23.24 1.54 6.21
C ASP A 107 22.08 1.26 7.18
N GLU A 108 22.31 1.40 8.48
CA GLU A 108 21.25 1.43 9.48
C GLU A 108 20.43 2.71 9.25
N LYS A 109 19.16 2.53 8.95
CA LYS A 109 18.21 3.64 8.87
C LYS A 109 18.24 4.37 10.23
N PRO A 110 18.31 5.73 10.25
CA PRO A 110 18.25 6.47 11.51
C PRO A 110 17.02 6.04 12.30
N LYS A 111 17.21 5.78 13.60
CA LYS A 111 16.12 5.44 14.51
C LYS A 111 15.19 6.65 14.64
N ASP A 112 13.88 6.40 14.65
CA ASP A 112 12.89 7.46 14.85
C ASP A 112 12.99 8.05 16.28
N PRO A 113 12.64 9.33 16.47
CA PRO A 113 12.60 9.93 17.79
C PRO A 113 11.56 9.25 18.69
N ASP A 114 11.83 9.31 20.01
CA ASP A 114 10.88 8.84 21.02
C ASP A 114 9.54 9.58 20.84
N PRO A 115 8.42 8.87 20.72
CA PRO A 115 7.11 9.49 20.57
C PRO A 115 6.77 10.51 21.66
N GLU A 116 7.22 10.32 22.90
CA GLU A 116 6.98 11.25 24.00
C GLU A 116 7.86 12.51 23.92
N SER A 117 8.89 12.49 23.06
CA SER A 117 9.80 13.61 22.83
C SER A 117 9.50 14.43 21.58
N ILE A 118 8.37 14.20 20.90
CA ILE A 118 8.00 14.97 19.70
C ILE A 118 6.84 15.91 19.98
N THR A 119 6.85 17.05 19.29
CA THR A 119 5.76 18.03 19.27
C THR A 119 5.20 18.13 17.85
N VAL A 120 3.86 18.08 17.74
CA VAL A 120 3.13 18.33 16.49
C VAL A 120 2.60 19.75 16.50
N ASN A 121 3.04 20.58 15.55
CA ASN A 121 2.58 21.96 15.42
C ASN A 121 1.23 22.02 14.69
N PHE A 122 0.15 21.82 15.44
CA PHE A 122 -1.22 21.84 14.90
C PHE A 122 -1.65 23.19 14.37
N ASP A 123 -1.20 24.30 14.97
CA ASP A 123 -1.56 25.65 14.50
C ASP A 123 -1.04 25.87 13.08
N LYS A 124 0.23 25.56 12.85
CA LYS A 124 0.85 25.65 11.53
C LYS A 124 0.23 24.64 10.56
N MET A 125 -0.05 23.42 11.01
CA MET A 125 -0.64 22.37 10.18
C MET A 125 -2.06 22.74 9.76
N LYS A 126 -2.92 23.20 10.67
CA LYS A 126 -4.29 23.62 10.38
C LYS A 126 -4.37 24.90 9.53
N ALA A 127 -3.39 25.79 9.65
CA ALA A 127 -3.32 26.97 8.78
C ALA A 127 -3.13 26.57 7.30
N GLN A 128 -2.46 25.44 7.03
CA GLN A 128 -2.25 24.92 5.68
C GLN A 128 -3.31 23.88 5.30
N TYR A 129 -3.73 23.01 6.24
CA TYR A 129 -4.66 21.91 6.06
C TYR A 129 -5.78 22.00 7.10
N PRO A 130 -6.84 22.78 6.84
CA PRO A 130 -7.87 23.08 7.85
C PRO A 130 -8.61 21.87 8.41
N ASP A 131 -8.72 20.80 7.61
CA ASP A 131 -9.45 19.58 7.98
C ASP A 131 -8.64 18.64 8.88
N VAL A 132 -7.40 18.97 9.22
CA VAL A 132 -6.59 18.16 10.13
C VAL A 132 -7.15 18.21 11.54
N VAL A 133 -7.42 17.03 12.09
CA VAL A 133 -7.94 16.86 13.47
C VAL A 133 -6.96 16.15 14.39
N GLY A 134 -5.97 15.41 13.84
CA GLY A 134 -5.00 14.66 14.62
C GLY A 134 -3.80 14.23 13.80
N TYR A 135 -2.89 13.51 14.47
CA TYR A 135 -1.71 12.90 13.87
C TYR A 135 -1.42 11.56 14.53
N VAL A 136 -1.34 10.48 13.77
CA VAL A 136 -0.98 9.15 14.26
C VAL A 136 0.52 8.89 14.03
N TYR A 137 1.18 8.34 15.03
CA TYR A 137 2.61 8.07 14.99
C TYR A 137 2.97 6.75 15.67
N SER A 138 3.70 5.90 14.95
CA SER A 138 4.35 4.71 15.51
C SER A 138 5.83 4.72 15.12
N ALA A 139 6.71 4.75 16.11
CA ALA A 139 8.16 4.78 15.89
C ALA A 139 8.62 3.55 15.10
N ASP A 140 9.63 3.74 14.27
CA ASP A 140 10.27 2.72 13.42
C ASP A 140 9.31 2.03 12.43
N THR A 141 8.12 2.64 12.19
CA THR A 141 7.13 2.18 11.21
C THR A 141 6.83 3.25 10.17
N VAL A 142 5.99 2.92 9.18
CA VAL A 142 5.44 3.89 8.21
C VAL A 142 4.19 4.62 8.73
N LEU A 143 3.67 4.23 9.91
CA LEU A 143 2.47 4.84 10.49
C LEU A 143 2.79 6.21 11.11
N LYS A 144 2.84 7.25 10.27
CA LYS A 144 3.19 8.64 10.60
C LYS A 144 2.38 9.57 9.73
N TYR A 145 1.07 9.69 10.01
CA TYR A 145 0.13 10.36 9.12
C TYR A 145 -0.71 11.40 9.85
N PRO A 146 -0.92 12.59 9.23
CA PRO A 146 -2.00 13.47 9.64
C PRO A 146 -3.35 12.78 9.46
N ILE A 147 -4.28 13.03 10.34
CA ILE A 147 -5.65 12.55 10.29
C ILE A 147 -6.54 13.74 9.96
N VAL A 148 -7.30 13.63 8.87
CA VAL A 148 -8.25 14.66 8.44
C VAL A 148 -9.68 14.20 8.73
N GLN A 149 -10.61 15.15 8.80
CA GLN A 149 -12.04 14.86 8.90
C GLN A 149 -12.84 15.89 8.12
N THR A 150 -13.86 15.43 7.39
CA THR A 150 -14.86 16.29 6.76
C THR A 150 -16.22 16.01 7.35
N SER A 151 -17.13 16.97 7.23
CA SER A 151 -18.55 16.81 7.56
C SER A 151 -19.36 16.16 6.42
N ASP A 152 -18.70 15.62 5.42
CA ASP A 152 -19.35 15.01 4.26
C ASP A 152 -20.04 13.69 4.67
N GLU A 153 -21.36 13.67 4.57
CA GLU A 153 -22.18 12.49 4.83
C GLU A 153 -21.85 11.42 3.79
N GLY A 154 -21.27 10.30 4.25
CA GLY A 154 -20.74 9.24 3.41
C GLY A 154 -19.25 9.06 3.55
N GLY A 155 -18.51 10.07 4.02
CA GLY A 155 -17.13 9.96 4.51
C GLY A 155 -16.08 9.55 3.48
N GLU A 156 -16.40 9.60 2.17
CA GLU A 156 -15.48 9.11 1.13
C GLU A 156 -14.60 10.20 0.51
N TYR A 157 -14.75 11.47 0.94
CA TYR A 157 -14.03 12.60 0.34
C TYR A 157 -12.53 12.35 0.27
N TYR A 158 -11.91 11.95 1.39
CA TYR A 158 -10.47 11.71 1.49
C TYR A 158 -10.05 10.29 1.08
N LEU A 159 -10.99 9.42 0.74
CA LEU A 159 -10.66 8.07 0.27
C LEU A 159 -9.85 8.10 -1.03
N TYR A 160 -10.10 9.10 -1.90
CA TYR A 160 -9.41 9.26 -3.18
C TYR A 160 -8.84 10.67 -3.40
N ARG A 161 -8.55 11.38 -2.31
CA ARG A 161 -7.90 12.70 -2.34
C ARG A 161 -6.73 12.77 -1.38
N ASP A 162 -5.70 13.50 -1.79
CA ASP A 162 -4.61 13.86 -0.88
C ASP A 162 -5.04 14.96 0.11
N ILE A 163 -4.16 15.30 1.03
CA ILE A 163 -4.42 16.31 2.07
C ILE A 163 -4.65 17.73 1.50
N ASP A 164 -4.18 17.99 0.28
CA ASP A 164 -4.42 19.25 -0.46
C ASP A 164 -5.79 19.23 -1.19
N GLY A 165 -6.55 18.12 -1.12
CA GLY A 165 -7.85 17.95 -1.78
C GLY A 165 -7.78 17.52 -3.26
N ASN A 166 -6.56 17.26 -3.81
CA ASN A 166 -6.40 16.81 -5.18
C ASN A 166 -6.70 15.32 -5.32
N ASN A 167 -7.18 14.90 -6.49
CA ASN A 167 -7.41 13.49 -6.77
C ASN A 167 -6.12 12.68 -6.62
N ASN A 168 -6.14 11.71 -5.71
CA ASN A 168 -5.01 10.83 -5.42
C ASN A 168 -5.51 9.45 -5.02
N LYS A 169 -5.04 8.40 -5.70
CA LYS A 169 -5.45 7.01 -5.43
C LYS A 169 -4.99 6.48 -4.06
N ASN A 170 -4.00 7.12 -3.45
CA ASN A 170 -3.53 6.75 -2.11
C ASN A 170 -4.45 7.29 -1.01
N GLY A 171 -5.29 8.27 -1.33
CA GLY A 171 -6.12 8.95 -0.36
C GLY A 171 -5.32 9.66 0.73
N THR A 172 -6.01 9.99 1.80
CA THR A 172 -5.45 10.50 3.06
C THR A 172 -6.05 9.70 4.20
N VAL A 173 -5.35 9.53 5.30
CA VAL A 173 -5.88 8.91 6.53
C VAL A 173 -6.95 9.83 7.12
N PHE A 174 -8.16 9.32 7.38
CA PHE A 174 -9.26 10.15 7.82
C PHE A 174 -10.10 9.53 8.94
N LEU A 175 -10.60 10.38 9.81
CA LEU A 175 -11.54 10.04 10.88
C LEU A 175 -12.95 9.94 10.30
N ASP A 176 -13.71 8.95 10.74
CA ASP A 176 -15.13 8.80 10.38
C ASP A 176 -15.89 10.10 10.71
N TRP A 177 -16.68 10.57 9.74
CA TRP A 177 -17.42 11.82 9.87
C TRP A 177 -18.40 11.85 11.05
N ARG A 178 -18.85 10.69 11.54
CA ARG A 178 -19.74 10.52 12.69
C ARG A 178 -19.03 10.66 14.03
N CYS A 179 -17.70 10.51 14.07
CA CYS A 179 -16.91 10.65 15.28
C CYS A 179 -16.72 12.12 15.64
N ASN A 180 -16.56 12.39 16.93
CA ASN A 180 -16.15 13.71 17.39
C ASN A 180 -14.72 14.01 16.96
N SER A 181 -14.48 15.21 16.41
CA SER A 181 -13.18 15.63 15.87
C SER A 181 -12.07 15.74 16.93
N ASP A 182 -12.43 15.75 18.21
CA ASP A 182 -11.50 15.75 19.35
C ASP A 182 -11.25 14.36 19.93
N PHE A 183 -11.71 13.29 19.25
CA PHE A 183 -11.55 11.89 19.64
C PHE A 183 -12.22 11.52 20.97
N THR A 184 -13.27 12.23 21.36
CA THR A 184 -14.05 11.93 22.58
C THR A 184 -15.16 10.92 22.37
N SER A 185 -15.39 10.41 21.15
CA SER A 185 -16.32 9.31 20.90
C SER A 185 -15.85 8.04 21.62
N GLN A 186 -16.77 7.15 22.04
CA GLN A 186 -16.40 5.90 22.68
C GLN A 186 -15.58 5.02 21.75
N ASN A 187 -15.92 4.99 20.45
CA ASN A 187 -15.13 4.37 19.40
C ASN A 187 -14.83 5.39 18.30
N ASN A 188 -13.56 5.72 18.11
CA ASN A 188 -13.07 6.64 17.11
C ASN A 188 -12.49 5.84 15.95
N ILE A 189 -13.10 5.93 14.76
CA ILE A 189 -12.78 5.07 13.63
C ILE A 189 -11.97 5.85 12.62
N ILE A 190 -10.77 5.36 12.31
CA ILE A 190 -9.89 5.96 11.31
C ILE A 190 -9.71 4.99 10.15
N TYR A 191 -9.82 5.52 8.94
CA TYR A 191 -9.66 4.77 7.69
C TYR A 191 -8.37 5.14 6.97
N GLY A 192 -7.75 4.14 6.35
CA GLY A 192 -6.61 4.32 5.47
C GLY A 192 -6.46 3.15 4.50
N HIS A 193 -5.97 3.42 3.31
CA HIS A 193 -5.79 2.38 2.30
C HIS A 193 -4.72 1.34 2.68
N ASN A 194 -4.95 0.09 2.28
CA ASN A 194 -3.92 -0.94 2.23
C ASN A 194 -3.19 -0.86 0.88
N MET A 195 -2.12 -0.08 0.84
CA MET A 195 -1.38 0.15 -0.40
C MET A 195 -0.33 -0.93 -0.65
N LYS A 196 -0.28 -1.48 -1.87
CA LYS A 196 0.78 -2.42 -2.29
C LYS A 196 2.19 -1.82 -2.19
N THR A 197 2.29 -0.51 -2.09
CA THR A 197 3.54 0.23 -1.85
C THR A 197 4.06 0.13 -0.42
N GLY A 198 3.26 -0.42 0.50
CA GLY A 198 3.55 -0.42 1.93
C GLY A 198 3.20 0.89 2.64
N LEU A 199 2.68 1.90 1.92
CA LEU A 199 2.25 3.18 2.48
C LEU A 199 0.83 3.11 3.07
N MET A 200 0.40 4.21 3.69
CA MET A 200 -0.87 4.36 4.38
C MET A 200 -1.01 3.29 5.48
N PHE A 201 -2.14 2.61 5.54
CA PHE A 201 -2.41 1.58 6.56
C PHE A 201 -1.98 0.17 6.15
N ALA A 202 -1.16 0.02 5.11
CA ALA A 202 -0.61 -1.29 4.73
C ALA A 202 0.20 -1.96 5.85
N SER A 203 0.89 -1.17 6.71
CA SER A 203 1.65 -1.69 7.85
C SER A 203 0.77 -2.35 8.93
N LEU A 204 -0.53 -2.02 8.99
CA LEU A 204 -1.45 -2.68 9.93
C LEU A 204 -1.54 -4.18 9.67
N MET A 205 -1.36 -4.61 8.40
CA MET A 205 -1.37 -6.04 8.05
C MET A 205 -0.29 -6.84 8.76
N ASN A 206 0.79 -6.20 9.23
CA ASN A 206 1.85 -6.87 9.98
C ASN A 206 1.39 -7.32 11.37
N TYR A 207 0.35 -6.69 11.93
CA TYR A 207 -0.27 -7.11 13.20
C TYR A 207 -1.01 -8.46 13.11
N LYS A 208 -1.16 -9.04 11.93
CA LYS A 208 -1.54 -10.45 11.76
C LYS A 208 -0.47 -11.41 12.33
N GLN A 209 0.71 -10.89 12.67
CA GLN A 209 1.83 -11.64 13.22
C GLN A 209 2.12 -11.19 14.65
N GLN A 210 2.13 -12.13 15.61
CA GLN A 210 2.38 -11.85 17.02
C GLN A 210 3.67 -11.06 17.26
N TYR A 211 4.78 -11.43 16.58
CA TYR A 211 6.06 -10.76 16.78
C TYR A 211 6.02 -9.26 16.45
N TYR A 212 5.15 -8.85 15.52
CA TYR A 212 5.03 -7.44 15.17
C TYR A 212 4.32 -6.65 16.27
N TYR A 213 3.27 -7.25 16.87
CA TYR A 213 2.65 -6.69 18.08
C TYR A 213 3.66 -6.61 19.23
N ASP A 214 4.47 -7.65 19.45
CA ASP A 214 5.44 -7.70 20.57
C ASP A 214 6.44 -6.56 20.52
N ILE A 215 6.83 -6.09 19.33
CA ILE A 215 7.74 -4.95 19.15
C ILE A 215 7.03 -3.61 18.95
N HIS A 216 5.73 -3.60 18.62
CA HIS A 216 4.91 -2.40 18.44
C HIS A 216 3.56 -2.53 19.17
N PRO A 217 3.57 -2.70 20.52
CA PRO A 217 2.32 -2.96 21.28
C PRO A 217 1.45 -1.71 21.47
N TYR A 218 1.93 -0.56 21.05
CA TYR A 218 1.23 0.72 21.11
C TYR A 218 1.69 1.66 20.00
N PHE A 219 0.94 2.70 19.76
CA PHE A 219 1.34 3.89 19.00
C PHE A 219 0.78 5.15 19.68
N TYR A 220 1.02 6.33 19.10
CA TYR A 220 0.59 7.58 19.67
C TYR A 220 -0.41 8.28 18.74
N LEU A 221 -1.41 8.91 19.36
CA LEU A 221 -2.32 9.85 18.73
C LEU A 221 -2.08 11.22 19.35
N TYR A 222 -1.70 12.18 18.52
CA TYR A 222 -1.61 13.59 18.90
C TYR A 222 -2.84 14.30 18.38
N THR A 223 -3.44 15.12 19.22
CA THR A 223 -4.53 16.02 18.87
C THR A 223 -4.15 17.46 19.28
N PRO A 224 -4.86 18.49 18.82
CA PRO A 224 -4.59 19.86 19.24
C PRO A 224 -4.64 20.08 20.76
N SER A 225 -5.41 19.26 21.48
CA SER A 225 -5.66 19.42 22.93
C SER A 225 -4.95 18.39 23.80
N GLN A 226 -4.64 17.21 23.28
CA GLN A 226 -4.17 16.10 24.07
C GLN A 226 -3.32 15.12 23.25
N THR A 227 -2.29 14.56 23.88
CA THR A 227 -1.56 13.39 23.36
C THR A 227 -2.06 12.14 24.05
N TYR A 228 -2.29 11.07 23.25
CA TYR A 228 -2.70 9.77 23.76
C TYR A 228 -1.68 8.71 23.38
N LYS A 229 -1.36 7.83 24.35
CA LYS A 229 -0.77 6.53 24.07
C LYS A 229 -1.90 5.56 23.76
N VAL A 230 -1.85 4.94 22.62
CA VAL A 230 -2.87 4.00 22.14
C VAL A 230 -2.39 2.59 22.40
N ASN A 231 -2.83 1.98 23.50
CA ASN A 231 -2.43 0.63 23.87
C ASN A 231 -3.30 -0.40 23.13
N LEU A 232 -2.68 -1.19 22.29
CA LEU A 232 -3.37 -2.12 21.42
C LEU A 232 -3.91 -3.33 22.19
N PHE A 233 -5.19 -3.67 22.00
CA PHE A 233 -5.82 -4.81 22.66
C PHE A 233 -6.34 -5.87 21.70
N ALA A 234 -6.65 -5.54 20.41
CA ALA A 234 -7.11 -6.51 19.43
C ALA A 234 -6.76 -6.12 17.99
N GLY A 235 -6.54 -7.12 17.14
CA GLY A 235 -6.48 -7.02 15.69
C GLY A 235 -7.41 -8.05 15.07
N CYS A 236 -8.39 -7.64 14.25
CA CYS A 236 -9.44 -8.52 13.77
C CYS A 236 -9.64 -8.41 12.25
N ILE A 237 -9.91 -9.55 11.62
CA ILE A 237 -10.39 -9.58 10.24
C ILE A 237 -11.92 -9.59 10.32
N VAL A 238 -12.55 -8.60 9.71
CA VAL A 238 -13.99 -8.36 9.82
C VAL A 238 -14.61 -8.10 8.44
N GLU A 239 -15.92 -8.22 8.31
CA GLU A 239 -16.68 -7.75 7.16
C GLU A 239 -16.77 -6.22 7.17
N HIS A 240 -17.00 -5.61 6.00
CA HIS A 240 -17.04 -4.15 5.83
C HIS A 240 -18.18 -3.46 6.58
N ASP A 241 -19.21 -4.20 7.01
CA ASP A 241 -20.39 -3.74 7.73
C ASP A 241 -20.48 -4.30 9.16
N ALA A 242 -19.37 -4.83 9.69
CA ALA A 242 -19.32 -5.40 11.03
C ALA A 242 -19.57 -4.35 12.13
N ASP A 243 -20.01 -4.80 13.29
CA ASP A 243 -20.35 -3.96 14.47
C ASP A 243 -19.18 -3.10 14.96
N VAL A 244 -17.94 -3.44 14.60
CA VAL A 244 -16.74 -2.63 14.89
C VAL A 244 -16.84 -1.20 14.39
N TYR A 245 -17.68 -0.93 13.38
CA TYR A 245 -17.94 0.40 12.82
C TYR A 245 -19.07 1.18 13.52
N SER A 246 -19.59 0.66 14.63
CA SER A 246 -20.48 1.39 15.52
C SER A 246 -19.71 2.39 16.36
N LEU A 247 -20.28 3.59 16.62
CA LEU A 247 -19.65 4.60 17.48
C LEU A 247 -19.62 4.19 18.96
N THR A 248 -20.40 3.20 19.31
CA THR A 248 -20.45 2.61 20.66
C THR A 248 -20.40 1.09 20.53
N LEU A 249 -19.37 0.49 21.10
CA LEU A 249 -19.18 -0.96 21.13
C LEU A 249 -19.65 -1.52 22.48
N SER A 250 -20.36 -2.63 22.46
CA SER A 250 -20.71 -3.35 23.68
C SER A 250 -19.50 -4.08 24.26
N ASP A 251 -19.48 -4.27 25.58
CA ASP A 251 -18.42 -5.04 26.25
C ASP A 251 -18.32 -6.47 25.71
N SER A 252 -19.45 -7.10 25.34
CA SER A 252 -19.48 -8.44 24.74
C SER A 252 -18.80 -8.45 23.38
N TYR A 253 -19.00 -7.43 22.55
CA TYR A 253 -18.33 -7.33 21.23
C TYR A 253 -16.83 -7.06 21.37
N ILE A 254 -16.45 -6.22 22.33
CA ILE A 254 -15.03 -5.98 22.64
C ILE A 254 -14.35 -7.28 23.07
N GLN A 255 -15.01 -8.08 23.94
CA GLN A 255 -14.48 -9.38 24.36
C GLN A 255 -14.38 -10.37 23.19
N GLU A 256 -15.33 -10.37 22.27
CA GLU A 256 -15.28 -11.16 21.05
C GLU A 256 -14.08 -10.77 20.17
N CYS A 257 -13.84 -9.46 19.97
CA CYS A 257 -12.67 -8.97 19.26
C CYS A 257 -11.35 -9.40 19.91
N ILE A 258 -11.26 -9.37 21.24
CA ILE A 258 -10.08 -9.83 21.98
C ILE A 258 -9.85 -11.33 21.80
N GLN A 259 -10.91 -12.13 21.86
CA GLN A 259 -10.82 -13.59 21.72
C GLN A 259 -10.45 -14.03 20.32
N ASN A 260 -10.93 -13.31 19.29
CA ASN A 260 -10.67 -13.57 17.87
C ASN A 260 -9.50 -12.80 17.31
N SER A 261 -8.73 -12.10 18.16
CA SER A 261 -7.61 -11.27 17.74
C SER A 261 -6.50 -12.09 17.09
N THR A 262 -5.88 -11.54 16.06
CA THR A 262 -4.71 -12.12 15.35
C THR A 262 -3.43 -12.10 16.18
N PHE A 263 -3.40 -11.31 17.26
CA PHE A 263 -2.32 -11.27 18.25
C PHE A 263 -2.89 -11.32 19.68
N LYS A 264 -2.08 -11.81 20.59
CA LYS A 264 -2.40 -11.79 22.03
C LYS A 264 -1.82 -10.53 22.64
N SER A 265 -2.70 -9.64 23.09
CA SER A 265 -2.31 -8.44 23.79
C SER A 265 -2.02 -8.70 25.26
N SER A 266 -0.99 -8.01 25.78
CA SER A 266 -0.72 -7.93 27.23
C SER A 266 -1.53 -6.84 27.94
N TYR A 267 -2.25 -5.97 27.19
CA TYR A 267 -2.96 -4.82 27.76
C TYR A 267 -4.29 -5.19 28.42
N GLY A 268 -5.02 -6.15 27.84
CA GLY A 268 -6.36 -6.53 28.36
C GLY A 268 -7.50 -5.74 27.71
N ALA A 269 -8.67 -5.79 28.36
CA ALA A 269 -9.87 -5.08 27.87
C ALA A 269 -9.77 -3.58 28.14
N PRO A 270 -10.20 -2.71 27.19
CA PRO A 270 -10.21 -1.27 27.35
C PRO A 270 -11.25 -0.86 28.40
N THR A 271 -10.98 0.24 29.11
CA THR A 271 -11.89 0.89 30.05
C THR A 271 -12.26 2.31 29.62
N GLY A 272 -11.55 2.88 28.68
CA GLY A 272 -11.75 4.22 28.14
C GLY A 272 -12.17 4.21 26.67
N ASN A 273 -12.00 5.35 26.02
CA ASN A 273 -12.30 5.50 24.59
C ASN A 273 -11.36 4.67 23.73
N ILE A 274 -11.90 4.17 22.62
CA ILE A 274 -11.23 3.27 21.70
C ILE A 274 -10.84 4.05 20.44
N LEU A 275 -9.68 3.72 19.89
CA LEU A 275 -9.27 4.05 18.53
C LEU A 275 -9.25 2.78 17.69
N THR A 276 -10.01 2.78 16.61
CA THR A 276 -10.09 1.69 15.64
C THR A 276 -9.48 2.14 14.32
N LEU A 277 -8.35 1.56 13.92
CA LEU A 277 -7.73 1.78 12.60
C LEU A 277 -8.22 0.70 11.65
N SER A 278 -8.81 1.09 10.52
CA SER A 278 -9.40 0.18 9.53
C SER A 278 -8.73 0.30 8.17
N THR A 279 -8.43 -0.85 7.57
CA THR A 279 -7.90 -0.95 6.20
C THR A 279 -8.51 -2.13 5.44
N CYS A 280 -8.37 -2.11 4.10
CA CYS A 280 -8.82 -3.24 3.28
C CYS A 280 -7.96 -4.47 3.55
N ASP A 281 -8.62 -5.62 3.65
CA ASP A 281 -8.02 -6.94 3.66
C ASP A 281 -8.45 -7.71 2.41
N TYR A 282 -7.75 -8.77 2.07
CA TYR A 282 -7.99 -9.57 0.87
C TYR A 282 -8.19 -11.06 1.20
N ASP A 283 -8.41 -11.40 2.48
CA ASP A 283 -8.62 -12.78 2.92
C ASP A 283 -9.96 -13.33 2.39
N PHE A 284 -10.96 -12.44 2.22
CA PHE A 284 -12.22 -12.72 1.54
C PHE A 284 -12.78 -11.44 0.90
N ASP A 285 -13.85 -11.55 0.10
CA ASP A 285 -14.47 -10.39 -0.55
C ASP A 285 -15.00 -9.40 0.49
N ASN A 286 -14.65 -8.13 0.34
CA ASN A 286 -14.99 -7.03 1.25
C ASN A 286 -14.39 -7.15 2.67
N ALA A 287 -13.40 -8.01 2.89
CA ALA A 287 -12.71 -8.09 4.16
C ALA A 287 -12.03 -6.76 4.55
N ARG A 288 -12.02 -6.50 5.83
CA ARG A 288 -11.27 -5.41 6.46
C ARG A 288 -10.38 -5.98 7.56
N TYR A 289 -9.22 -5.36 7.73
CA TYR A 289 -8.40 -5.60 8.91
C TYR A 289 -8.48 -4.37 9.81
N VAL A 290 -8.83 -4.58 11.07
CA VAL A 290 -8.90 -3.53 12.07
C VAL A 290 -7.89 -3.79 13.18
N VAL A 291 -7.24 -2.72 13.65
CA VAL A 291 -6.39 -2.72 14.85
C VAL A 291 -7.00 -1.76 15.84
N MET A 292 -7.28 -2.27 17.04
CA MET A 292 -8.02 -1.55 18.08
C MET A 292 -7.12 -1.31 19.29
N GLY A 293 -7.18 -0.09 19.82
CA GLY A 293 -6.43 0.29 21.02
C GLY A 293 -7.20 1.26 21.91
N GLU A 294 -6.87 1.29 23.20
CA GLU A 294 -7.43 2.25 24.16
C GLU A 294 -6.66 3.56 24.13
N LEU A 295 -7.37 4.67 24.09
CA LEU A 295 -6.83 6.04 24.19
C LEU A 295 -6.49 6.37 25.64
N VAL A 296 -5.23 6.27 26.04
CA VAL A 296 -4.76 6.63 27.37
C VAL A 296 -4.06 8.00 27.31
N PRO A 297 -4.59 9.04 27.98
CA PRO A 297 -3.97 10.36 27.97
C PRO A 297 -2.54 10.31 28.53
N VAL A 298 -1.60 10.90 27.81
CA VAL A 298 -0.23 11.13 28.30
C VAL A 298 -0.24 12.42 29.11
N LYS A 299 0.23 12.36 30.35
CA LYS A 299 0.33 13.57 31.19
C LYS A 299 1.34 14.53 30.57
N ASN A 300 0.92 15.74 30.29
CA ASN A 300 1.84 16.78 29.87
C ASN A 300 2.80 17.11 31.02
N PRO A 301 4.11 17.22 30.79
CA PRO A 301 5.06 17.60 31.84
C PRO A 301 4.76 18.94 32.52
N ALA A 302 4.00 19.84 31.83
CA ALA A 302 3.57 21.12 32.35
C ALA A 302 2.50 21.02 33.45
N GLU A 303 1.71 19.93 33.53
CA GLU A 303 0.69 19.72 34.56
C GLU A 303 1.22 19.05 35.84
N SER A 304 2.44 18.52 35.82
CA SER A 304 3.06 17.86 36.98
C SER A 304 3.84 18.81 37.89
N ALA A 305 3.86 20.13 37.61
CA ALA A 305 4.59 21.17 38.33
C ALA A 305 3.65 22.13 39.11
N GLY A 306 2.37 21.73 39.33
CA GLY A 306 1.39 22.49 40.11
C GLY A 306 1.14 21.92 41.52
#